data_6f5b31c79424e8afaace917b9cbfe9ce
#
_entry.id   6f5b31c79424e8afaace917b9cbfe9ce
#
_cell.length_a   1.000
_cell.length_b   1.000
_cell.length_c   1.000
_cell.angle_alpha   90.00
_cell.angle_beta   90.00
_cell.angle_gamma   90.00
#
_symmetry.space_group_name_H-M   'P 1'
#
loop_
_entity.id
_entity.type
_entity.pdbx_description
1 polymer ?
#
loop_
_entity_poly.entity_id
_entity_poly.type
_entity_poly.pdbx_seq_one_letter_code
_entity_poly.pdbx_strand_id
1 'polypeptide(L)'
;FRIYVFDTKNIPDLLTKFLRVRKEFIGPNQPRNLLPMSKELEMATTICSNSFKTFKAGSYYLPENSNDFQLCWVSGMINTYPMLALNNEKERNRVSAELDFVVNKLQGKSGYFYGGITANGELRPEKMYPDFPALQAMVRKNSDALLWLIKHFMLLKAQGYSSMIKPEWENAAKKLAAAFSKTWHQHGEFGQYIVPETGEIAVFNSTAGAIAPAGLAIAADYFKHPEWLQVAKDAANYYYKKDVVMQGLTGGHSGDISMDADADSGLGFLESLMALYYYTNDKTWLQKAEVQAALCASWTLSYDAVFPASSQIGKLQSKMAGAVWASIQNKHAAPGICTASGDYLFKLYRATGNQLYADLIRDIQHAHAEAVNIPPHHITTNNLVGSSMERIQPSDAEGEESVGNYINTRNSWTETNGMLMSLELPGIYVQTDKGQFYTFDHILVSLLNKKQKSVVLRLTNATAYDATVSIFAETSAEAKNPIPVAAFVHWPTVNIPSGETVKVQVNNRGKIKLLK
;
A
#
# COMPACT_ATOMS: atom_id res chain seq x y z
N PHE A 1 5.38 33.02 -15.98
CA PHE A 1 6.26 31.92 -15.55
C PHE A 1 6.70 32.16 -14.10
N ARG A 2 6.73 31.12 -13.27
CA ARG A 2 7.44 31.13 -11.99
C ARG A 2 8.68 30.28 -12.13
N ILE A 3 9.81 30.81 -11.68
CA ILE A 3 11.10 30.11 -11.65
C ILE A 3 11.51 30.01 -10.19
N TYR A 4 11.80 28.81 -9.74
CA TYR A 4 12.32 28.54 -8.40
C TYR A 4 13.82 28.27 -8.53
N VAL A 5 14.62 29.09 -7.87
CA VAL A 5 16.08 28.93 -7.80
C VAL A 5 16.46 28.69 -6.34
N PHE A 6 17.17 27.61 -6.09
CA PHE A 6 17.62 27.27 -4.76
C PHE A 6 18.91 26.43 -4.82
N ASP A 7 19.79 26.64 -3.86
CA ASP A 7 20.98 25.83 -3.70
C ASP A 7 20.63 24.49 -3.03
N THR A 8 21.33 23.43 -3.45
CA THR A 8 21.22 22.10 -2.87
C THR A 8 22.58 21.58 -2.49
N LYS A 9 22.66 20.94 -1.31
CA LYS A 9 23.92 20.34 -0.81
C LYS A 9 24.17 18.96 -1.39
N ASN A 10 23.10 18.23 -1.68
CA ASN A 10 23.13 16.85 -2.15
C ASN A 10 21.75 16.47 -2.71
N ILE A 11 21.61 15.26 -3.23
CA ILE A 11 20.36 14.72 -3.77
C ILE A 11 19.23 14.68 -2.73
N PRO A 12 19.42 14.18 -1.48
CA PRO A 12 18.39 14.27 -0.44
C PRO A 12 17.83 15.66 -0.19
N ASP A 13 18.69 16.67 -0.16
CA ASP A 13 18.27 18.08 0.00
C ASP A 13 17.48 18.57 -1.23
N LEU A 14 17.87 18.16 -2.44
CA LEU A 14 17.13 18.45 -3.67
C LEU A 14 15.71 17.85 -3.62
N LEU A 15 15.57 16.57 -3.26
CA LEU A 15 14.28 15.88 -3.20
C LEU A 15 13.32 16.56 -2.21
N THR A 16 13.78 16.89 -1.02
CA THR A 16 12.96 17.56 0.00
C THR A 16 12.55 18.98 -0.42
N LYS A 17 13.44 19.73 -1.06
CA LYS A 17 13.12 21.05 -1.62
C LYS A 17 12.15 20.95 -2.80
N PHE A 18 12.33 19.96 -3.67
CA PHE A 18 11.41 19.67 -4.76
C PHE A 18 9.98 19.42 -4.26
N LEU A 19 9.80 18.58 -3.24
CA LEU A 19 8.47 18.30 -2.66
C LEU A 19 7.78 19.59 -2.20
N ARG A 20 8.51 20.48 -1.53
CA ARG A 20 7.99 21.78 -1.09
C ARG A 20 7.61 22.68 -2.26
N VAL A 21 8.53 22.84 -3.23
CA VAL A 21 8.28 23.68 -4.43
C VAL A 21 7.12 23.15 -5.25
N ARG A 22 7.02 21.82 -5.42
CA ARG A 22 5.89 21.18 -6.08
C ARG A 22 4.56 21.62 -5.46
N LYS A 23 4.46 21.62 -4.12
CA LYS A 23 3.25 22.01 -3.41
C LYS A 23 2.96 23.52 -3.53
N GLU A 24 3.98 24.37 -3.42
CA GLU A 24 3.84 25.82 -3.58
C GLU A 24 3.41 26.18 -5.01
N PHE A 25 3.88 25.45 -6.01
CA PHE A 25 3.59 25.69 -7.41
C PHE A 25 2.16 25.29 -7.79
N ILE A 26 1.71 24.13 -7.33
CA ILE A 26 0.42 23.53 -7.72
C ILE A 26 -0.71 23.98 -6.79
N GLY A 27 -0.39 24.23 -5.53
CA GLY A 27 -1.39 24.45 -4.47
C GLY A 27 -2.05 23.15 -4.01
N PRO A 28 -3.11 23.23 -3.21
CA PRO A 28 -3.86 22.09 -2.77
C PRO A 28 -4.73 21.52 -3.90
N ASN A 29 -4.68 20.22 -4.12
CA ASN A 29 -5.62 19.53 -4.99
C ASN A 29 -7.04 19.58 -4.40
N GLN A 30 -8.03 19.54 -5.29
CA GLN A 30 -9.46 19.53 -4.95
C GLN A 30 -10.06 18.20 -5.43
N PRO A 31 -9.81 17.09 -4.70
CA PRO A 31 -10.35 15.79 -5.09
C PRO A 31 -11.88 15.78 -4.96
N ARG A 32 -12.54 14.95 -5.77
CA ARG A 32 -13.98 14.74 -5.65
C ARG A 32 -14.29 13.73 -4.55
N ASN A 33 -15.42 13.90 -3.91
CA ASN A 33 -15.98 12.90 -3.01
C ASN A 33 -16.93 11.99 -3.81
N LEU A 34 -16.42 10.83 -4.24
CA LEU A 34 -17.16 9.89 -5.09
C LEU A 34 -17.65 8.67 -4.33
N LEU A 35 -16.77 8.03 -3.59
CA LEU A 35 -17.00 6.70 -3.05
C LEU A 35 -16.44 6.63 -1.61
N PRO A 36 -17.29 6.59 -0.58
CA PRO A 36 -16.83 6.42 0.80
C PRO A 36 -15.95 5.18 0.95
N MET A 37 -14.86 5.27 1.72
CA MET A 37 -13.92 4.16 1.95
C MET A 37 -14.63 2.89 2.44
N SER A 38 -15.65 3.02 3.28
CA SER A 38 -16.46 1.88 3.74
C SER A 38 -17.24 1.21 2.61
N LYS A 39 -17.72 1.98 1.64
CA LYS A 39 -18.45 1.43 0.48
C LYS A 39 -17.52 0.79 -0.53
N GLU A 40 -16.36 1.37 -0.74
CA GLU A 40 -15.29 0.77 -1.53
C GLU A 40 -14.87 -0.59 -0.95
N LEU A 41 -14.63 -0.65 0.37
CA LEU A 41 -14.32 -1.89 1.08
C LEU A 41 -15.40 -2.95 0.89
N GLU A 42 -16.68 -2.58 1.04
CA GLU A 42 -17.82 -3.48 0.83
C GLU A 42 -17.85 -4.06 -0.58
N MET A 43 -17.70 -3.21 -1.60
CA MET A 43 -17.72 -3.63 -3.00
C MET A 43 -16.53 -4.53 -3.34
N ALA A 44 -15.33 -4.12 -3.00
CA ALA A 44 -14.11 -4.85 -3.30
C ALA A 44 -14.03 -6.20 -2.56
N THR A 45 -14.44 -6.25 -1.26
CA THR A 45 -14.50 -7.52 -0.51
C THR A 45 -15.56 -8.45 -1.07
N THR A 46 -16.68 -7.93 -1.59
CA THR A 46 -17.70 -8.75 -2.26
C THR A 46 -17.13 -9.40 -3.52
N ILE A 47 -16.41 -8.64 -4.37
CA ILE A 47 -15.77 -9.15 -5.57
C ILE A 47 -14.71 -10.19 -5.19
N CYS A 48 -13.87 -9.91 -4.21
CA CYS A 48 -12.84 -10.83 -3.73
C CYS A 48 -13.45 -12.12 -3.18
N SER A 49 -14.48 -12.05 -2.33
CA SER A 49 -15.18 -13.22 -1.79
C SER A 49 -15.75 -14.13 -2.88
N ASN A 50 -16.29 -13.55 -3.97
CA ASN A 50 -16.84 -14.30 -5.09
C ASN A 50 -15.75 -14.94 -5.98
N SER A 51 -14.49 -14.50 -5.87
CA SER A 51 -13.36 -15.04 -6.63
C SER A 51 -12.76 -16.31 -6.01
N PHE A 52 -13.13 -16.69 -4.76
CA PHE A 52 -12.56 -17.86 -4.11
C PHE A 52 -12.94 -19.16 -4.81
N LYS A 53 -11.93 -19.94 -5.21
CA LYS A 53 -12.11 -21.23 -5.91
C LYS A 53 -11.15 -22.30 -5.41
N THR A 54 -11.53 -23.54 -5.69
CA THR A 54 -10.71 -24.74 -5.41
C THR A 54 -10.26 -25.36 -6.71
N PHE A 55 -8.95 -25.61 -6.82
CA PHE A 55 -8.29 -26.25 -7.95
C PHE A 55 -7.48 -27.48 -7.49
N LYS A 56 -6.88 -28.19 -8.43
CA LYS A 56 -5.96 -29.30 -8.12
C LYS A 56 -4.75 -28.81 -7.27
N ALA A 57 -4.28 -27.59 -7.51
CA ALA A 57 -3.19 -26.97 -6.75
C ALA A 57 -3.57 -26.68 -5.30
N GLY A 58 -4.77 -26.17 -5.06
CA GLY A 58 -5.27 -25.74 -3.75
C GLY A 58 -6.46 -24.81 -3.86
N SER A 59 -6.81 -24.15 -2.75
CA SER A 59 -7.95 -23.23 -2.67
C SER A 59 -7.44 -21.81 -2.39
N TYR A 60 -7.86 -20.84 -3.20
CA TYR A 60 -7.42 -19.46 -3.09
C TYR A 60 -8.39 -18.47 -3.75
N TYR A 61 -8.27 -17.20 -3.39
CA TYR A 61 -8.91 -16.11 -4.12
C TYR A 61 -8.15 -15.87 -5.43
N LEU A 62 -8.88 -15.74 -6.54
CA LEU A 62 -8.25 -15.57 -7.84
C LEU A 62 -7.47 -14.26 -7.92
N PRO A 63 -6.20 -14.30 -8.31
CA PRO A 63 -5.48 -13.11 -8.73
C PRO A 63 -5.87 -12.77 -10.17
N GLU A 64 -6.28 -11.55 -10.42
CA GLU A 64 -6.70 -11.08 -11.75
C GLU A 64 -7.80 -11.94 -12.40
N ASN A 65 -7.79 -12.00 -13.72
CA ASN A 65 -8.65 -12.88 -14.53
C ASN A 65 -8.01 -14.24 -14.82
N SER A 66 -7.09 -14.70 -13.98
CA SER A 66 -6.36 -15.95 -14.12
C SER A 66 -6.81 -16.99 -13.10
N ASN A 67 -6.84 -18.26 -13.52
CA ASN A 67 -6.99 -19.37 -12.59
C ASN A 67 -5.66 -19.77 -11.91
N ASP A 68 -4.54 -19.27 -12.42
CA ASP A 68 -3.22 -19.51 -11.83
C ASP A 68 -2.97 -18.57 -10.67
N PHE A 69 -2.31 -19.06 -9.63
CA PHE A 69 -1.95 -18.27 -8.46
C PHE A 69 -0.62 -17.54 -8.66
N GLN A 70 -0.58 -16.28 -8.25
CA GLN A 70 0.64 -15.49 -8.14
C GLN A 70 0.77 -14.95 -6.73
N LEU A 71 1.92 -15.18 -6.10
CA LEU A 71 2.20 -14.72 -4.75
C LEU A 71 2.38 -13.21 -4.73
N CYS A 72 1.71 -12.54 -3.84
CA CYS A 72 1.81 -11.12 -3.50
C CYS A 72 1.53 -10.14 -4.67
N TRP A 73 2.37 -10.01 -5.61
CA TRP A 73 2.37 -8.93 -6.61
C TRP A 73 1.01 -8.62 -7.26
N VAL A 74 0.23 -9.61 -7.61
CA VAL A 74 -1.15 -9.45 -8.09
C VAL A 74 -2.15 -9.89 -7.03
N SER A 75 -1.87 -9.54 -5.79
CA SER A 75 -2.70 -9.71 -4.60
C SER A 75 -2.75 -11.08 -3.95
N GLY A 76 -2.26 -12.15 -4.56
CA GLY A 76 -2.28 -13.47 -3.93
C GLY A 76 -1.67 -13.44 -2.53
N MET A 77 -2.38 -13.92 -1.52
CA MET A 77 -2.07 -13.83 -0.09
C MET A 77 -2.22 -12.41 0.51
N ILE A 78 -2.04 -11.31 -0.22
CA ILE A 78 -2.26 -9.97 0.34
C ILE A 78 -3.75 -9.67 0.48
N ASN A 79 -4.55 -10.06 -0.52
CA ASN A 79 -6.01 -9.92 -0.50
C ASN A 79 -6.68 -10.71 0.64
N THR A 80 -6.01 -11.74 1.16
CA THR A 80 -6.50 -12.48 2.34
C THR A 80 -6.47 -11.64 3.62
N TYR A 81 -5.61 -10.64 3.73
CA TYR A 81 -5.55 -9.79 4.92
C TYR A 81 -6.83 -8.95 5.12
N PRO A 82 -7.34 -8.19 4.13
CA PRO A 82 -8.63 -7.52 4.26
C PRO A 82 -9.79 -8.52 4.42
N MET A 83 -9.76 -9.69 3.79
CA MET A 83 -10.78 -10.72 3.97
C MET A 83 -10.80 -11.25 5.41
N LEU A 84 -9.62 -11.44 6.02
CA LEU A 84 -9.49 -11.80 7.43
C LEU A 84 -10.02 -10.68 8.35
N ALA A 85 -9.80 -9.41 7.98
CA ALA A 85 -10.26 -8.25 8.74
C ALA A 85 -11.79 -8.14 8.85
N LEU A 86 -12.55 -8.72 7.91
CA LEU A 86 -14.02 -8.82 8.00
C LEU A 86 -14.49 -9.60 9.23
N ASN A 87 -13.62 -10.36 9.86
CA ASN A 87 -13.84 -11.08 11.11
C ASN A 87 -15.06 -12.03 11.09
N ASN A 88 -15.37 -12.64 9.96
CA ASN A 88 -16.41 -13.67 9.86
C ASN A 88 -15.78 -15.06 9.62
N GLU A 89 -16.49 -16.10 10.04
CA GLU A 89 -16.01 -17.48 10.02
C GLU A 89 -15.73 -17.99 8.62
N LYS A 90 -16.61 -17.69 7.66
CA LYS A 90 -16.47 -18.12 6.27
C LYS A 90 -15.15 -17.65 5.68
N GLU A 91 -14.87 -16.35 5.80
CA GLU A 91 -13.65 -15.77 5.21
C GLU A 91 -12.41 -16.19 6.01
N ARG A 92 -12.48 -16.34 7.34
CA ARG A 92 -11.36 -16.91 8.12
C ARG A 92 -10.97 -18.31 7.64
N ASN A 93 -11.95 -19.17 7.37
CA ASN A 93 -11.68 -20.53 6.88
C ASN A 93 -11.07 -20.53 5.49
N ARG A 94 -11.51 -19.64 4.60
CA ARG A 94 -10.95 -19.46 3.26
C ARG A 94 -9.51 -18.92 3.30
N VAL A 95 -9.26 -17.90 4.12
CA VAL A 95 -7.92 -17.37 4.37
C VAL A 95 -7.00 -18.46 4.92
N SER A 96 -7.48 -19.26 5.89
CA SER A 96 -6.70 -20.40 6.41
C SER A 96 -6.34 -21.40 5.30
N ALA A 97 -7.27 -21.71 4.40
CA ALA A 97 -7.02 -22.61 3.28
C ALA A 97 -5.99 -22.06 2.29
N GLU A 98 -6.03 -20.74 2.01
CA GLU A 98 -5.04 -20.12 1.13
C GLU A 98 -3.66 -20.03 1.78
N LEU A 99 -3.57 -19.68 3.07
CA LEU A 99 -2.29 -19.70 3.78
C LEU A 99 -1.68 -21.12 3.83
N ASP A 100 -2.50 -22.16 4.07
CA ASP A 100 -2.06 -23.57 3.97
C ASP A 100 -1.51 -23.88 2.58
N PHE A 101 -2.23 -23.47 1.55
CA PHE A 101 -1.81 -23.65 0.16
C PHE A 101 -0.47 -22.96 -0.12
N VAL A 102 -0.32 -21.69 0.25
CA VAL A 102 0.91 -20.92 0.01
C VAL A 102 2.12 -21.59 0.69
N VAL A 103 2.03 -21.88 1.99
CA VAL A 103 3.18 -22.42 2.73
C VAL A 103 3.55 -23.85 2.33
N ASN A 104 2.57 -24.66 1.94
CA ASN A 104 2.82 -26.06 1.58
C ASN A 104 3.20 -26.28 0.12
N LYS A 105 2.84 -25.36 -0.78
CA LYS A 105 3.04 -25.54 -2.23
C LYS A 105 4.10 -24.64 -2.84
N LEU A 106 4.36 -23.48 -2.23
CA LEU A 106 5.23 -22.48 -2.84
C LEU A 106 6.60 -22.35 -2.15
N GLN A 107 6.80 -22.82 -0.91
CA GLN A 107 8.09 -22.63 -0.26
C GLN A 107 9.15 -23.61 -0.79
N GLY A 108 10.25 -23.05 -1.33
CA GLY A 108 11.42 -23.79 -1.77
C GLY A 108 12.33 -24.22 -0.60
N LYS A 109 13.35 -25.06 -0.90
CA LYS A 109 14.26 -25.61 0.13
C LYS A 109 15.09 -24.54 0.82
N SER A 110 15.42 -23.44 0.14
CA SER A 110 16.18 -22.35 0.76
C SER A 110 15.39 -21.56 1.81
N GLY A 111 14.07 -21.67 1.81
CA GLY A 111 13.13 -20.89 2.62
C GLY A 111 12.42 -19.79 1.83
N TYR A 112 12.91 -19.40 0.67
CA TYR A 112 12.22 -18.50 -0.25
C TYR A 112 11.02 -19.20 -0.92
N PHE A 113 10.01 -18.40 -1.31
CA PHE A 113 8.85 -18.86 -2.04
C PHE A 113 9.03 -18.72 -3.54
N TYR A 114 8.49 -19.66 -4.30
CA TYR A 114 8.22 -19.50 -5.73
C TYR A 114 7.14 -18.45 -5.95
N GLY A 115 7.26 -17.68 -7.03
CA GLY A 115 6.40 -16.56 -7.32
C GLY A 115 5.01 -16.90 -7.82
N GLY A 116 4.77 -18.14 -8.26
CA GLY A 116 3.46 -18.57 -8.73
C GLY A 116 3.36 -20.07 -9.03
N ILE A 117 2.11 -20.52 -9.22
CA ILE A 117 1.77 -21.91 -9.53
C ILE A 117 0.51 -21.95 -10.39
N THR A 118 0.45 -22.87 -11.34
CA THR A 118 -0.73 -23.07 -12.18
C THR A 118 -1.87 -23.72 -11.38
N ALA A 119 -3.09 -23.57 -11.86
CA ALA A 119 -4.26 -24.26 -11.28
C ALA A 119 -4.09 -25.79 -11.24
N ASN A 120 -3.26 -26.36 -12.11
CA ASN A 120 -2.94 -27.78 -12.13
C ASN A 120 -1.85 -28.21 -11.14
N GLY A 121 -1.15 -27.25 -10.50
CA GLY A 121 -0.12 -27.51 -9.48
C GLY A 121 1.32 -27.51 -10.02
N GLU A 122 1.56 -26.91 -11.18
CA GLU A 122 2.89 -26.74 -11.75
C GLU A 122 3.45 -25.37 -11.36
N LEU A 123 4.67 -25.31 -10.83
CA LEU A 123 5.33 -24.06 -10.48
C LEU A 123 5.54 -23.22 -11.76
N ARG A 124 5.15 -21.95 -11.69
CA ARG A 124 5.33 -21.00 -12.81
C ARG A 124 6.75 -20.47 -12.83
N PRO A 125 7.41 -20.48 -14.00
CA PRO A 125 8.71 -19.82 -14.12
C PRO A 125 8.53 -18.29 -14.04
N GLU A 126 9.26 -17.67 -13.13
CA GLU A 126 9.56 -16.23 -13.17
C GLU A 126 11.03 -16.14 -13.56
N LYS A 127 11.30 -15.74 -14.77
CA LYS A 127 12.65 -15.68 -15.31
C LYS A 127 12.89 -14.30 -15.89
N MET A 128 13.86 -13.59 -15.30
CA MET A 128 14.39 -12.38 -15.92
C MET A 128 15.13 -12.72 -17.21
N TYR A 129 15.93 -13.79 -17.16
CA TYR A 129 16.68 -14.30 -18.31
C TYR A 129 16.14 -15.68 -18.66
N PRO A 130 15.62 -15.88 -19.91
CA PRO A 130 15.07 -17.16 -20.35
C PRO A 130 16.07 -18.32 -20.26
N ASP A 131 17.36 -18.06 -20.48
CA ASP A 131 18.42 -19.06 -20.48
C ASP A 131 18.92 -19.45 -19.07
N PHE A 132 18.43 -18.77 -18.01
CA PHE A 132 18.78 -19.18 -16.66
C PHE A 132 18.11 -20.52 -16.30
N PRO A 133 18.89 -21.56 -15.91
CA PRO A 133 18.42 -22.94 -15.87
C PRO A 133 17.39 -23.20 -14.76
N ALA A 134 17.41 -22.43 -13.66
CA ALA A 134 16.52 -22.63 -12.51
C ALA A 134 15.30 -21.71 -12.56
N LEU A 135 14.21 -22.13 -11.91
CA LEU A 135 13.08 -21.25 -11.65
C LEU A 135 13.51 -20.13 -10.69
N GLN A 136 13.16 -18.92 -11.04
CA GLN A 136 13.44 -17.72 -10.26
C GLN A 136 12.14 -17.19 -9.65
N ALA A 137 12.26 -16.42 -8.58
CA ALA A 137 11.15 -15.68 -7.96
C ALA A 137 11.61 -14.25 -7.66
N MET A 138 10.71 -13.31 -7.78
CA MET A 138 10.97 -11.91 -7.43
C MET A 138 11.28 -11.78 -5.93
N VAL A 139 12.37 -11.09 -5.61
CA VAL A 139 12.71 -10.72 -4.22
C VAL A 139 11.58 -9.90 -3.60
N ARG A 140 10.96 -9.01 -4.36
CA ARG A 140 9.77 -8.27 -3.95
C ARG A 140 8.66 -9.17 -3.40
N LYS A 141 8.24 -10.20 -4.16
CA LYS A 141 7.16 -11.12 -3.74
C LYS A 141 7.49 -11.80 -2.41
N ASN A 142 8.75 -12.16 -2.22
CA ASN A 142 9.23 -12.75 -0.99
C ASN A 142 9.29 -11.75 0.18
N SER A 143 9.65 -10.51 -0.09
CA SER A 143 9.65 -9.43 0.90
C SER A 143 8.24 -9.14 1.41
N ASP A 144 7.29 -8.99 0.48
CA ASP A 144 5.87 -8.83 0.80
C ASP A 144 5.33 -10.06 1.55
N ALA A 145 5.68 -11.27 1.11
CA ALA A 145 5.22 -12.50 1.76
C ALA A 145 5.63 -12.59 3.24
N LEU A 146 6.86 -12.18 3.58
CA LEU A 146 7.31 -12.16 4.97
C LEU A 146 6.50 -11.16 5.81
N LEU A 147 6.31 -9.94 5.29
CA LEU A 147 5.55 -8.90 5.97
C LEU A 147 4.09 -9.33 6.18
N TRP A 148 3.43 -9.77 5.11
CA TRP A 148 2.01 -10.10 5.16
C TRP A 148 1.70 -11.36 5.96
N LEU A 149 2.54 -12.40 5.93
CA LEU A 149 2.35 -13.57 6.80
C LEU A 149 2.29 -13.16 8.28
N ILE A 150 3.23 -12.32 8.72
CA ILE A 150 3.27 -11.89 10.12
C ILE A 150 2.12 -10.93 10.45
N LYS A 151 1.75 -10.05 9.52
CA LYS A 151 0.55 -9.21 9.67
C LYS A 151 -0.70 -10.06 9.88
N HIS A 152 -0.88 -11.18 9.15
CA HIS A 152 -1.99 -12.11 9.38
C HIS A 152 -1.96 -12.73 10.79
N PHE A 153 -0.78 -13.15 11.25
CA PHE A 153 -0.65 -13.71 12.60
C PHE A 153 -1.01 -12.69 13.67
N MET A 154 -0.56 -11.46 13.51
CA MET A 154 -0.88 -10.37 14.44
C MET A 154 -2.38 -10.04 14.42
N LEU A 155 -3.00 -10.02 13.24
CA LEU A 155 -4.44 -9.80 13.12
C LEU A 155 -5.26 -10.91 13.77
N LEU A 156 -4.91 -12.18 13.55
CA LEU A 156 -5.54 -13.33 14.22
C LEU A 156 -5.42 -13.22 15.75
N LYS A 157 -4.25 -12.83 16.27
CA LYS A 157 -4.06 -12.61 17.71
C LYS A 157 -4.94 -11.47 18.22
N ALA A 158 -5.00 -10.35 17.51
CA ALA A 158 -5.82 -9.19 17.87
C ALA A 158 -7.32 -9.51 17.87
N GLN A 159 -7.77 -10.40 16.99
CA GLN A 159 -9.15 -10.87 16.91
C GLN A 159 -9.48 -12.00 17.92
N GLY A 160 -8.51 -12.48 18.70
CA GLY A 160 -8.70 -13.56 19.67
C GLY A 160 -8.59 -14.98 19.09
N TYR A 161 -8.09 -15.13 17.86
CA TYR A 161 -7.97 -16.41 17.14
C TYR A 161 -6.52 -16.94 17.10
N SER A 162 -5.74 -16.71 18.15
CA SER A 162 -4.34 -17.18 18.23
C SER A 162 -4.18 -18.69 17.99
N SER A 163 -5.16 -19.50 18.38
CA SER A 163 -5.16 -20.96 18.17
C SER A 163 -5.30 -21.38 16.71
N MET A 164 -5.71 -20.48 15.81
CA MET A 164 -5.77 -20.73 14.36
C MET A 164 -4.42 -20.57 13.67
N ILE A 165 -3.44 -19.94 14.33
CA ILE A 165 -2.09 -19.79 13.77
C ILE A 165 -1.40 -21.16 13.81
N LYS A 166 -1.17 -21.74 12.64
CA LYS A 166 -0.58 -23.07 12.52
C LYS A 166 0.94 -23.01 12.68
N PRO A 167 1.55 -24.00 13.35
CA PRO A 167 3.02 -24.07 13.45
C PRO A 167 3.74 -24.05 12.11
N GLU A 168 3.12 -24.63 11.07
CA GLU A 168 3.65 -24.67 9.70
C GLU A 168 3.77 -23.27 9.11
N TRP A 169 2.79 -22.39 9.39
CA TRP A 169 2.83 -21.00 8.91
C TRP A 169 3.95 -20.21 9.59
N GLU A 170 4.06 -20.32 10.93
CA GLU A 170 5.15 -19.68 11.67
C GLU A 170 6.52 -20.20 11.24
N ASN A 171 6.64 -21.51 11.01
CA ASN A 171 7.87 -22.12 10.53
C ASN A 171 8.23 -21.63 9.13
N ALA A 172 7.26 -21.48 8.22
CA ALA A 172 7.48 -20.94 6.89
C ALA A 172 7.98 -19.48 6.94
N ALA A 173 7.37 -18.64 7.78
CA ALA A 173 7.81 -17.27 7.98
C ALA A 173 9.23 -17.20 8.60
N LYS A 174 9.54 -18.06 9.56
CA LYS A 174 10.91 -18.17 10.15
C LYS A 174 11.95 -18.57 9.12
N LYS A 175 11.65 -19.57 8.28
CA LYS A 175 12.55 -20.00 7.20
C LYS A 175 12.80 -18.87 6.20
N LEU A 176 11.76 -18.13 5.83
CA LEU A 176 11.89 -17.01 4.90
C LEU A 176 12.75 -15.89 5.50
N ALA A 177 12.52 -15.50 6.76
CA ALA A 177 13.35 -14.50 7.45
C ALA A 177 14.82 -14.95 7.57
N ALA A 178 15.04 -16.23 7.90
CA ALA A 178 16.39 -16.82 7.95
C ALA A 178 17.06 -16.83 6.56
N ALA A 179 16.30 -17.10 5.50
CA ALA A 179 16.81 -17.07 4.13
C ALA A 179 17.27 -15.66 3.75
N PHE A 180 16.46 -14.62 4.03
CA PHE A 180 16.90 -13.23 3.84
C PHE A 180 18.15 -12.89 4.65
N SER A 181 18.21 -13.27 5.94
CA SER A 181 19.37 -13.05 6.78
C SER A 181 20.64 -13.71 6.19
N LYS A 182 20.51 -14.97 5.76
CA LYS A 182 21.61 -15.69 5.11
C LYS A 182 22.08 -15.01 3.83
N THR A 183 21.16 -14.63 2.95
CA THR A 183 21.48 -13.93 1.69
C THR A 183 22.20 -12.61 1.96
N TRP A 184 21.74 -11.84 2.97
CA TRP A 184 22.42 -10.61 3.38
C TRP A 184 23.87 -10.83 3.80
N HIS A 185 24.11 -11.80 4.68
CA HIS A 185 25.47 -12.12 5.15
C HIS A 185 26.39 -12.64 4.05
N GLN A 186 25.85 -13.29 3.04
CA GLN A 186 26.62 -13.81 1.92
C GLN A 186 26.95 -12.74 0.87
N HIS A 187 26.05 -11.81 0.61
CA HIS A 187 26.12 -10.93 -0.57
C HIS A 187 26.07 -9.42 -0.25
N GLY A 188 25.61 -9.02 0.94
CA GLY A 188 25.41 -7.60 1.28
C GLY A 188 24.27 -6.93 0.51
N GLU A 189 23.44 -7.70 -0.20
CA GLU A 189 22.21 -7.26 -0.88
C GLU A 189 21.23 -8.43 -1.05
N PHE A 190 20.01 -8.16 -1.48
CA PHE A 190 18.99 -9.21 -1.73
C PHE A 190 18.75 -9.49 -3.21
N GLY A 191 19.23 -8.62 -4.11
CA GLY A 191 19.00 -8.73 -5.55
C GLY A 191 17.56 -8.39 -5.99
N GLN A 192 17.25 -8.71 -7.24
CA GLN A 192 15.92 -8.58 -7.85
C GLN A 192 15.20 -9.92 -7.98
N TYR A 193 15.91 -10.95 -8.42
CA TYR A 193 15.44 -12.32 -8.56
C TYR A 193 16.33 -13.27 -7.77
N ILE A 194 15.69 -14.27 -7.19
CA ILE A 194 16.33 -15.31 -6.39
C ILE A 194 15.84 -16.69 -6.83
N VAL A 195 16.66 -17.71 -6.64
CA VAL A 195 16.29 -19.11 -6.89
C VAL A 195 15.74 -19.71 -5.60
N PRO A 196 14.44 -20.01 -5.48
CA PRO A 196 13.84 -20.50 -4.24
C PRO A 196 14.38 -21.85 -3.78
N GLU A 197 14.90 -22.66 -4.67
CA GLU A 197 15.48 -23.98 -4.35
C GLU A 197 16.82 -23.85 -3.63
N THR A 198 17.70 -22.92 -4.07
CA THR A 198 19.07 -22.80 -3.56
C THR A 198 19.31 -21.57 -2.69
N GLY A 199 18.54 -20.50 -2.90
CA GLY A 199 18.74 -19.19 -2.28
C GLY A 199 19.77 -18.32 -2.99
N GLU A 200 20.23 -18.72 -4.19
CA GLU A 200 21.15 -17.93 -5.01
C GLU A 200 20.46 -16.71 -5.62
N ILE A 201 21.13 -15.56 -5.62
CA ILE A 201 20.69 -14.37 -6.34
C ILE A 201 20.92 -14.58 -7.83
N ALA A 202 19.85 -14.50 -8.62
CA ALA A 202 19.93 -14.57 -10.07
C ALA A 202 20.20 -13.21 -10.72
N VAL A 203 19.72 -12.12 -10.11
CA VAL A 203 19.90 -10.74 -10.59
C VAL A 203 20.28 -9.84 -9.42
N PHE A 204 21.45 -9.25 -9.49
CA PHE A 204 22.03 -8.36 -8.47
C PHE A 204 21.70 -6.87 -8.73
N ASN A 205 22.13 -6.00 -7.84
CA ASN A 205 22.12 -4.53 -7.96
C ASN A 205 20.74 -3.86 -8.08
N SER A 206 19.70 -4.43 -7.48
CA SER A 206 18.34 -3.91 -7.52
C SER A 206 17.91 -3.28 -6.19
N THR A 207 17.07 -2.25 -6.24
CA THR A 207 16.38 -1.71 -5.06
C THR A 207 15.20 -2.61 -4.62
N ALA A 208 14.84 -3.65 -5.36
CA ALA A 208 13.75 -4.58 -5.01
C ALA A 208 13.90 -5.16 -3.59
N GLY A 209 15.13 -5.35 -3.13
CA GLY A 209 15.42 -5.81 -1.78
C GLY A 209 15.16 -4.78 -0.66
N ALA A 210 14.93 -3.52 -0.99
CA ALA A 210 14.67 -2.46 0.00
C ALA A 210 13.31 -2.61 0.71
N ILE A 211 12.43 -3.49 0.23
CA ILE A 211 11.16 -3.85 0.89
C ILE A 211 11.38 -4.85 2.02
N ALA A 212 12.38 -5.74 1.90
CA ALA A 212 12.63 -6.80 2.87
C ALA A 212 12.83 -6.31 4.32
N PRO A 213 13.44 -5.14 4.59
CA PRO A 213 13.62 -4.64 5.96
C PRO A 213 12.33 -4.51 6.76
N ALA A 214 11.18 -4.17 6.15
CA ALA A 214 9.89 -4.13 6.86
C ALA A 214 9.50 -5.53 7.37
N GLY A 215 9.57 -6.54 6.50
CA GLY A 215 9.30 -7.93 6.86
C GLY A 215 10.28 -8.49 7.89
N LEU A 216 11.57 -8.17 7.77
CA LEU A 216 12.59 -8.59 8.74
C LEU A 216 12.41 -7.95 10.12
N ALA A 217 12.06 -6.66 10.17
CA ALA A 217 11.87 -5.96 11.43
C ALA A 217 10.65 -6.48 12.20
N ILE A 218 9.51 -6.71 11.52
CA ILE A 218 8.32 -7.30 12.14
C ILE A 218 8.57 -8.76 12.56
N ALA A 219 9.32 -9.54 11.76
CA ALA A 219 9.70 -10.90 12.07
C ALA A 219 10.63 -10.97 13.30
N ALA A 220 11.58 -10.04 13.38
CA ALA A 220 12.49 -9.94 14.53
C ALA A 220 11.73 -9.73 15.84
N ASP A 221 10.74 -8.85 15.85
CA ASP A 221 9.90 -8.63 17.03
C ASP A 221 8.97 -9.80 17.31
N TYR A 222 8.29 -10.33 16.29
CA TYR A 222 7.34 -11.42 16.47
C TYR A 222 8.00 -12.70 17.01
N PHE A 223 9.15 -13.08 16.45
CA PHE A 223 9.88 -14.31 16.83
C PHE A 223 10.96 -14.08 17.90
N LYS A 224 11.14 -12.84 18.36
CA LYS A 224 12.19 -12.46 19.33
C LYS A 224 13.60 -12.81 18.84
N HIS A 225 13.90 -12.46 17.56
CA HIS A 225 15.16 -12.74 16.90
C HIS A 225 15.88 -11.44 16.51
N PRO A 226 16.68 -10.85 17.42
CA PRO A 226 17.24 -9.50 17.25
C PRO A 226 18.21 -9.37 16.06
N GLU A 227 18.84 -10.45 15.62
CA GLU A 227 19.72 -10.45 14.46
C GLU A 227 18.98 -10.02 13.19
N TRP A 228 17.73 -10.43 12.98
CA TRP A 228 16.97 -10.03 11.81
C TRP A 228 16.67 -8.54 11.80
N LEU A 229 16.51 -7.91 12.97
CA LEU A 229 16.39 -6.46 13.07
C LEU A 229 17.73 -5.77 12.69
N GLN A 230 18.87 -6.36 13.05
CA GLN A 230 20.16 -5.82 12.64
C GLN A 230 20.34 -5.90 11.13
N VAL A 231 20.02 -7.06 10.51
CA VAL A 231 20.03 -7.21 9.05
C VAL A 231 19.10 -6.20 8.37
N ALA A 232 17.89 -5.99 8.91
CA ALA A 232 16.95 -4.99 8.39
C ALA A 232 17.54 -3.57 8.39
N LYS A 233 18.23 -3.19 9.49
CA LYS A 233 18.89 -1.88 9.61
C LYS A 233 20.06 -1.74 8.62
N ASP A 234 20.87 -2.76 8.50
CA ASP A 234 22.06 -2.73 7.62
C ASP A 234 21.62 -2.67 6.15
N ALA A 235 20.63 -3.47 5.76
CA ALA A 235 20.08 -3.45 4.42
C ALA A 235 19.43 -2.10 4.08
N ALA A 236 18.61 -1.55 4.98
CA ALA A 236 17.99 -0.25 4.76
C ALA A 236 19.03 0.88 4.64
N ASN A 237 20.12 0.83 5.42
CA ASN A 237 21.23 1.78 5.29
C ASN A 237 21.96 1.65 3.94
N TYR A 238 22.17 0.42 3.48
CA TYR A 238 22.82 0.14 2.20
C TYR A 238 22.00 0.71 1.04
N TYR A 239 20.71 0.36 0.93
CA TYR A 239 19.83 0.85 -0.13
C TYR A 239 19.64 2.37 -0.07
N TYR A 240 19.49 2.94 1.13
CA TYR A 240 19.38 4.39 1.27
C TYR A 240 20.63 5.10 0.75
N LYS A 241 21.82 4.63 1.11
CA LYS A 241 23.08 5.22 0.65
C LYS A 241 23.27 5.05 -0.84
N LYS A 242 23.12 3.81 -1.35
CA LYS A 242 23.38 3.44 -2.75
C LYS A 242 22.40 4.12 -3.70
N ASP A 243 21.09 4.02 -3.41
CA ASP A 243 20.07 4.40 -4.38
C ASP A 243 19.55 5.82 -4.14
N VAL A 244 19.20 6.18 -2.89
CA VAL A 244 18.60 7.49 -2.60
C VAL A 244 19.65 8.61 -2.52
N VAL A 245 20.74 8.40 -1.76
CA VAL A 245 21.76 9.44 -1.56
C VAL A 245 22.62 9.63 -2.79
N MET A 246 23.05 8.53 -3.42
CA MET A 246 24.00 8.59 -4.55
C MET A 246 23.31 8.78 -5.90
N GLN A 247 22.10 8.27 -6.09
CA GLN A 247 21.42 8.26 -7.39
C GLN A 247 20.11 9.11 -7.41
N GLY A 248 19.40 9.20 -6.28
CA GLY A 248 18.08 9.83 -6.23
C GLY A 248 17.00 9.04 -6.97
N LEU A 249 17.22 7.75 -7.16
CA LEU A 249 16.34 6.83 -7.88
C LEU A 249 16.24 5.51 -7.15
N THR A 250 15.10 4.85 -7.34
CA THR A 250 14.84 3.46 -6.91
C THR A 250 14.32 2.68 -8.10
N GLY A 251 14.64 1.39 -8.21
CA GLY A 251 14.21 0.63 -9.37
C GLY A 251 14.46 -0.87 -9.29
N GLY A 252 13.90 -1.59 -10.27
CA GLY A 252 14.00 -3.04 -10.38
C GLY A 252 13.00 -3.79 -9.50
N HIS A 253 11.93 -3.13 -9.05
CA HIS A 253 10.91 -3.75 -8.21
C HIS A 253 9.87 -4.51 -9.02
N SER A 254 9.34 -3.94 -10.10
CA SER A 254 8.41 -4.63 -10.98
C SER A 254 9.10 -5.77 -11.74
N GLY A 255 8.46 -6.94 -11.79
CA GLY A 255 9.04 -8.12 -12.39
C GLY A 255 9.04 -8.14 -13.92
N ASP A 256 8.27 -7.28 -14.55
CA ASP A 256 8.16 -7.13 -16.00
C ASP A 256 9.17 -6.12 -16.58
N ILE A 257 9.90 -5.42 -15.73
CA ILE A 257 10.96 -4.50 -16.11
C ILE A 257 12.30 -4.96 -15.54
N SER A 258 13.39 -4.67 -16.25
CA SER A 258 14.74 -5.02 -15.81
C SER A 258 15.16 -4.19 -14.59
N MET A 259 16.22 -3.44 -14.67
CA MET A 259 16.77 -2.60 -13.61
C MET A 259 16.26 -1.16 -13.69
N ASP A 260 15.03 -0.98 -14.19
CA ASP A 260 14.48 0.33 -14.49
C ASP A 260 13.96 1.03 -13.25
N ALA A 261 13.89 2.36 -13.29
CA ALA A 261 13.34 3.15 -12.19
C ALA A 261 11.81 3.00 -12.12
N ASP A 262 11.30 2.82 -10.91
CA ASP A 262 9.88 2.59 -10.63
C ASP A 262 9.41 3.19 -9.31
N ALA A 263 8.11 3.38 -9.19
CA ALA A 263 7.47 3.89 -7.98
C ALA A 263 7.43 2.87 -6.85
N ASP A 264 7.23 1.60 -7.21
CA ASP A 264 6.94 0.53 -6.24
C ASP A 264 8.11 0.26 -5.30
N SER A 265 9.34 0.22 -5.83
CA SER A 265 10.54 0.07 -5.00
C SER A 265 10.72 1.25 -4.04
N GLY A 266 10.35 2.46 -4.49
CA GLY A 266 10.40 3.66 -3.66
C GLY A 266 9.38 3.63 -2.52
N LEU A 267 8.15 3.26 -2.83
CA LEU A 267 7.04 3.19 -1.85
C LEU A 267 7.27 2.04 -0.85
N GLY A 268 7.70 0.86 -1.30
CA GLY A 268 8.03 -0.26 -0.41
C GLY A 268 9.26 0.03 0.46
N PHE A 269 10.22 0.81 -0.04
CA PHE A 269 11.33 1.26 0.80
C PHE A 269 10.88 2.26 1.88
N LEU A 270 9.94 3.14 1.58
CA LEU A 270 9.35 4.04 2.57
C LEU A 270 8.66 3.25 3.70
N GLU A 271 7.94 2.18 3.38
CA GLU A 271 7.37 1.27 4.38
C GLU A 271 8.46 0.67 5.28
N SER A 272 9.58 0.22 4.70
CA SER A 272 10.71 -0.32 5.45
C SER A 272 11.31 0.71 6.42
N LEU A 273 11.48 1.95 5.99
CA LEU A 273 12.02 3.02 6.86
C LEU A 273 11.07 3.35 8.02
N MET A 274 9.76 3.39 7.77
CA MET A 274 8.76 3.62 8.81
C MET A 274 8.61 2.43 9.76
N ALA A 275 8.77 1.20 9.27
CA ALA A 275 8.86 0.01 10.11
C ALA A 275 10.06 0.06 11.06
N LEU A 276 11.25 0.41 10.54
CA LEU A 276 12.45 0.59 11.36
C LEU A 276 12.30 1.71 12.37
N TYR A 277 11.65 2.82 12.02
CA TYR A 277 11.33 3.87 12.98
C TYR A 277 10.46 3.31 14.12
N TYR A 278 9.43 2.53 13.83
CA TYR A 278 8.58 1.93 14.85
C TYR A 278 9.36 1.00 15.79
N TYR A 279 10.12 0.04 15.22
CA TYR A 279 10.80 -1.00 16.01
C TYR A 279 12.05 -0.52 16.75
N THR A 280 12.65 0.59 16.34
CA THR A 280 13.86 1.13 16.98
C THR A 280 13.64 2.42 17.77
N ASN A 281 12.55 3.13 17.48
CA ASN A 281 12.29 4.50 17.95
C ASN A 281 13.43 5.49 17.63
N ASP A 282 14.26 5.17 16.62
CA ASP A 282 15.37 6.01 16.18
C ASP A 282 14.91 6.99 15.11
N LYS A 283 14.98 8.29 15.44
CA LYS A 283 14.56 9.38 14.56
C LYS A 283 15.38 9.51 13.27
N THR A 284 16.53 8.86 13.17
CA THR A 284 17.31 8.85 11.93
C THR A 284 16.53 8.13 10.81
N TRP A 285 15.73 7.12 11.14
CA TRP A 285 14.84 6.46 10.19
C TRP A 285 13.72 7.38 9.73
N LEU A 286 13.18 8.19 10.64
CA LEU A 286 12.17 9.19 10.30
C LEU A 286 12.72 10.24 9.32
N GLN A 287 13.94 10.74 9.54
CA GLN A 287 14.60 11.67 8.62
C GLN A 287 14.82 11.06 7.23
N LYS A 288 15.24 9.79 7.16
CA LYS A 288 15.37 9.07 5.88
C LYS A 288 14.01 8.88 5.21
N ALA A 289 12.96 8.59 5.98
CA ALA A 289 11.60 8.44 5.48
C ALA A 289 11.05 9.75 4.87
N GLU A 290 11.40 10.92 5.42
CA GLU A 290 11.04 12.22 4.83
C GLU A 290 11.65 12.42 3.43
N VAL A 291 12.92 12.05 3.26
CA VAL A 291 13.59 12.11 1.95
C VAL A 291 12.98 11.11 0.98
N GLN A 292 12.73 9.88 1.45
CA GLN A 292 12.12 8.83 0.62
C GLN A 292 10.68 9.19 0.20
N ALA A 293 9.90 9.80 1.08
CA ALA A 293 8.57 10.27 0.74
C ALA A 293 8.60 11.40 -0.31
N ALA A 294 9.64 12.24 -0.29
CA ALA A 294 9.83 13.25 -1.33
C ALA A 294 10.16 12.60 -2.69
N LEU A 295 10.97 11.52 -2.71
CA LEU A 295 11.20 10.72 -3.91
C LEU A 295 9.91 10.06 -4.40
N CYS A 296 9.12 9.44 -3.52
CA CYS A 296 7.82 8.85 -3.88
C CYS A 296 6.85 9.89 -4.47
N ALA A 297 6.86 11.12 -3.94
CA ALA A 297 6.04 12.19 -4.48
C ALA A 297 6.41 12.57 -5.92
N SER A 298 7.65 12.34 -6.38
CA SER A 298 8.05 12.59 -7.77
C SER A 298 7.40 11.61 -8.76
N TRP A 299 6.98 10.44 -8.29
CA TRP A 299 6.24 9.45 -9.06
C TRP A 299 4.72 9.65 -9.05
N THR A 300 4.21 10.59 -8.26
CA THR A 300 2.77 10.81 -8.12
C THR A 300 2.34 12.01 -8.94
N LEU A 301 1.30 11.86 -9.75
CA LEU A 301 0.73 12.96 -10.53
C LEU A 301 0.26 14.07 -9.58
N SER A 302 0.71 15.28 -9.84
CA SER A 302 0.61 16.40 -8.90
C SER A 302 -0.56 17.32 -9.16
N TYR A 303 -1.18 17.24 -10.34
CA TYR A 303 -2.30 18.08 -10.75
C TYR A 303 -3.23 17.33 -11.72
N ASP A 304 -4.44 17.87 -11.88
CA ASP A 304 -5.41 17.36 -12.84
C ASP A 304 -5.14 18.00 -14.22
N ALA A 305 -4.73 17.17 -15.17
CA ALA A 305 -4.59 17.60 -16.55
C ALA A 305 -5.97 17.73 -17.23
N VAL A 306 -6.02 18.55 -18.27
CA VAL A 306 -7.20 18.65 -19.13
C VAL A 306 -7.06 17.63 -20.26
N PHE A 307 -8.02 16.72 -20.34
CA PHE A 307 -8.04 15.65 -21.35
C PHE A 307 -9.01 15.96 -22.49
N PRO A 308 -8.82 15.33 -23.67
CA PRO A 308 -9.78 15.43 -24.76
C PRO A 308 -11.20 15.07 -24.29
N ALA A 309 -12.18 15.89 -24.65
CA ALA A 309 -13.58 15.67 -24.26
C ALA A 309 -14.15 14.33 -24.78
N SER A 310 -13.53 13.74 -25.80
CA SER A 310 -13.87 12.44 -26.37
C SER A 310 -13.32 11.27 -25.57
N SER A 311 -12.28 11.46 -24.75
CA SER A 311 -11.68 10.42 -23.91
C SER A 311 -12.59 10.02 -22.73
N GLN A 312 -12.32 8.88 -22.10
CA GLN A 312 -13.09 8.43 -20.92
C GLN A 312 -12.94 9.42 -19.75
N ILE A 313 -11.72 9.83 -19.43
CA ILE A 313 -11.43 10.80 -18.35
C ILE A 313 -12.07 12.14 -18.65
N GLY A 314 -12.00 12.62 -19.92
CA GLY A 314 -12.63 13.87 -20.33
C GLY A 314 -14.15 13.84 -20.20
N LYS A 315 -14.83 12.76 -20.61
CA LYS A 315 -16.28 12.57 -20.47
C LYS A 315 -16.73 12.50 -19.01
N LEU A 316 -15.96 11.79 -18.17
CA LEU A 316 -16.26 11.60 -16.76
C LEU A 316 -15.79 12.79 -15.91
N GLN A 317 -15.00 13.71 -16.49
CA GLN A 317 -14.32 14.78 -15.78
C GLN A 317 -13.52 14.27 -14.58
N SER A 318 -12.91 13.08 -14.74
CA SER A 318 -12.18 12.40 -13.67
C SER A 318 -10.99 13.23 -13.22
N LYS A 319 -10.71 13.13 -11.92
CA LYS A 319 -9.53 13.68 -11.28
C LYS A 319 -8.44 12.63 -11.27
N MET A 320 -7.19 13.04 -11.51
CA MET A 320 -6.09 12.07 -11.54
C MET A 320 -4.86 12.53 -10.74
N ALA A 321 -4.93 13.70 -10.11
CA ALA A 321 -3.93 14.07 -9.14
C ALA A 321 -3.90 13.03 -8.02
N GLY A 322 -2.74 12.44 -7.76
CA GLY A 322 -2.59 11.32 -6.84
C GLY A 322 -2.35 9.97 -7.52
N ALA A 323 -2.70 9.79 -8.80
CA ALA A 323 -2.33 8.57 -9.51
C ALA A 323 -0.80 8.40 -9.55
N VAL A 324 -0.34 7.17 -9.36
CA VAL A 324 1.08 6.85 -9.23
C VAL A 324 1.64 6.41 -10.57
N TRP A 325 2.62 7.12 -11.13
CA TRP A 325 3.31 6.69 -12.32
C TRP A 325 4.10 5.41 -12.04
N ALA A 326 3.83 4.35 -12.79
CA ALA A 326 4.31 3.01 -12.44
C ALA A 326 5.84 2.88 -12.57
N SER A 327 6.38 3.16 -13.75
CA SER A 327 7.81 3.06 -14.03
C SER A 327 8.17 3.81 -15.32
N ILE A 328 9.47 3.91 -15.61
CA ILE A 328 9.94 4.44 -16.90
C ILE A 328 9.53 3.53 -18.06
N GLN A 329 9.52 2.22 -17.86
CA GLN A 329 9.10 1.24 -18.87
C GLN A 329 7.58 1.22 -19.03
N ASN A 330 6.85 1.09 -17.93
CA ASN A 330 5.39 1.11 -17.92
C ASN A 330 4.89 2.56 -17.91
N LYS A 331 4.77 3.15 -19.06
CA LYS A 331 4.53 4.58 -19.31
C LYS A 331 3.08 5.01 -19.02
N HIS A 332 2.50 4.50 -17.96
CA HIS A 332 1.16 4.81 -17.50
C HIS A 332 1.14 5.11 -15.99
N ALA A 333 0.05 5.65 -15.51
CA ALA A 333 -0.20 5.79 -14.08
C ALA A 333 -1.08 4.65 -13.57
N ALA A 334 -0.82 4.24 -12.33
CA ALA A 334 -1.64 3.30 -11.59
C ALA A 334 -2.58 4.05 -10.64
N PRO A 335 -3.80 3.56 -10.42
CA PRO A 335 -4.74 4.20 -9.51
C PRO A 335 -4.50 3.79 -8.05
N GLY A 336 -3.28 3.81 -7.56
CA GLY A 336 -2.97 3.42 -6.19
C GLY A 336 -1.55 2.90 -6.00
N ILE A 337 -1.32 2.21 -4.87
CA ILE A 337 -0.02 1.68 -4.48
C ILE A 337 -0.09 0.15 -4.51
N CYS A 338 0.73 -0.48 -5.34
CA CYS A 338 0.76 -1.92 -5.42
C CYS A 338 1.24 -2.54 -4.10
N THR A 339 0.52 -3.56 -3.63
CA THR A 339 0.82 -4.40 -2.44
C THR A 339 0.82 -3.71 -1.07
N ALA A 340 0.46 -2.43 -0.97
CA ALA A 340 0.46 -1.67 0.28
C ALA A 340 -0.74 -0.72 0.39
N SER A 341 -1.07 -0.29 1.59
CA SER A 341 -2.10 0.73 1.85
C SER A 341 -1.58 2.18 1.74
N GLY A 342 -0.27 2.37 1.82
CA GLY A 342 0.33 3.69 1.97
C GLY A 342 0.20 4.30 3.36
N ASP A 343 -0.24 3.56 4.37
CA ASP A 343 -0.42 4.00 5.76
C ASP A 343 0.85 4.57 6.40
N TYR A 344 2.00 4.20 5.88
CA TYR A 344 3.29 4.76 6.27
C TYR A 344 3.41 6.28 5.96
N LEU A 345 2.72 6.79 4.95
CA LEU A 345 2.63 8.24 4.71
C LEU A 345 1.78 8.94 5.79
N PHE A 346 0.68 8.31 6.21
CA PHE A 346 -0.11 8.80 7.34
C PHE A 346 0.69 8.75 8.64
N LYS A 347 1.43 7.68 8.91
CA LYS A 347 2.33 7.54 10.07
C LYS A 347 3.42 8.61 10.06
N LEU A 348 3.98 8.90 8.88
CA LEU A 348 4.98 9.95 8.70
C LEU A 348 4.39 11.34 8.97
N TYR A 349 3.18 11.62 8.47
CA TYR A 349 2.44 12.85 8.79
C TYR A 349 2.23 13.02 10.30
N ARG A 350 1.77 11.97 11.00
CA ARG A 350 1.59 12.01 12.46
C ARG A 350 2.88 12.38 13.19
N ALA A 351 3.98 11.71 12.85
CA ALA A 351 5.27 11.86 13.52
C ALA A 351 5.90 13.24 13.29
N THR A 352 5.77 13.79 12.08
CA THR A 352 6.42 15.05 11.67
C THR A 352 5.52 16.27 11.78
N GLY A 353 4.21 16.11 11.65
CA GLY A 353 3.24 17.19 11.48
C GLY A 353 3.26 17.83 10.08
N ASN A 354 4.05 17.29 9.14
CA ASN A 354 4.14 17.83 7.79
C ASN A 354 2.95 17.35 6.94
N GLN A 355 2.03 18.27 6.68
CA GLN A 355 0.79 18.02 5.97
C GLN A 355 1.00 17.54 4.53
N LEU A 356 2.16 17.78 3.92
CA LEU A 356 2.47 17.30 2.57
C LEU A 356 2.32 15.77 2.43
N TYR A 357 2.61 15.02 3.49
CA TYR A 357 2.47 13.56 3.47
C TYR A 357 1.00 13.11 3.58
N ALA A 358 0.21 13.83 4.36
CA ALA A 358 -1.24 13.60 4.42
C ALA A 358 -1.92 13.95 3.09
N ASP A 359 -1.55 15.09 2.49
CA ASP A 359 -2.02 15.48 1.16
C ASP A 359 -1.70 14.41 0.11
N LEU A 360 -0.47 13.84 0.15
CA LEU A 360 -0.04 12.83 -0.81
C LEU A 360 -0.89 11.56 -0.72
N ILE A 361 -1.07 10.99 0.48
CA ILE A 361 -1.87 9.75 0.61
C ILE A 361 -3.36 9.99 0.39
N ARG A 362 -3.90 11.17 0.76
CA ARG A 362 -5.26 11.55 0.41
C ARG A 362 -5.46 11.59 -1.09
N ASP A 363 -4.56 12.25 -1.81
CA ASP A 363 -4.66 12.39 -3.26
C ASP A 363 -4.56 11.01 -3.95
N ILE A 364 -3.71 10.10 -3.45
CA ILE A 364 -3.62 8.72 -3.95
C ILE A 364 -4.94 7.96 -3.72
N GLN A 365 -5.51 8.04 -2.52
CA GLN A 365 -6.76 7.36 -2.18
C GLN A 365 -7.93 7.88 -3.04
N HIS A 366 -8.03 9.20 -3.24
CA HIS A 366 -9.06 9.77 -4.09
C HIS A 366 -8.86 9.45 -5.59
N ALA A 367 -7.61 9.40 -6.07
CA ALA A 367 -7.32 8.97 -7.44
C ALA A 367 -7.70 7.50 -7.66
N HIS A 368 -7.56 6.64 -6.64
CA HIS A 368 -8.03 5.27 -6.69
C HIS A 368 -9.54 5.21 -6.90
N ALA A 369 -10.33 5.95 -6.13
CA ALA A 369 -11.78 5.99 -6.27
C ALA A 369 -12.26 6.47 -7.66
N GLU A 370 -11.49 7.34 -8.32
CA GLU A 370 -11.77 7.78 -9.71
C GLU A 370 -11.59 6.65 -10.74
N ALA A 371 -10.86 5.60 -10.41
CA ALA A 371 -10.66 4.42 -11.26
C ALA A 371 -11.61 3.25 -10.91
N VAL A 372 -12.49 3.41 -9.93
CA VAL A 372 -13.49 2.39 -9.57
C VAL A 372 -14.74 2.56 -10.44
N ASN A 373 -15.19 1.47 -11.05
CA ASN A 373 -16.38 1.44 -11.90
C ASN A 373 -17.65 1.42 -11.04
N ILE A 374 -18.33 2.56 -10.91
CA ILE A 374 -19.54 2.71 -10.10
C ILE A 374 -20.66 3.42 -10.89
N PRO A 375 -21.96 3.22 -10.60
CA PRO A 375 -23.04 3.86 -11.34
C PRO A 375 -22.93 5.37 -11.53
N PRO A 376 -22.57 6.18 -10.51
CA PRO A 376 -22.36 7.62 -10.68
C PRO A 376 -21.13 8.00 -11.50
N HIS A 377 -20.18 7.06 -11.66
CA HIS A 377 -18.92 7.24 -12.38
C HIS A 377 -18.66 5.98 -13.21
N HIS A 378 -19.49 5.77 -14.22
CA HIS A 378 -19.51 4.55 -15.01
C HIS A 378 -18.42 4.56 -16.09
N ILE A 379 -17.34 3.82 -15.85
CA ILE A 379 -16.17 3.75 -16.74
C ILE A 379 -16.44 2.80 -17.90
N THR A 380 -16.99 1.62 -17.63
CA THR A 380 -17.21 0.56 -18.63
C THR A 380 -18.35 -0.37 -18.25
N THR A 381 -19.06 -0.90 -19.29
CA THR A 381 -20.07 -1.96 -19.11
C THR A 381 -19.47 -3.36 -18.98
N ASN A 382 -18.19 -3.52 -19.29
CA ASN A 382 -17.53 -4.82 -19.34
C ASN A 382 -17.07 -5.32 -17.96
N ASN A 383 -16.89 -4.42 -17.00
CA ASN A 383 -16.44 -4.75 -15.66
C ASN A 383 -17.58 -4.70 -14.63
N LEU A 384 -17.41 -5.45 -13.56
CA LEU A 384 -18.33 -5.44 -12.44
C LEU A 384 -18.38 -4.05 -11.77
N VAL A 385 -19.53 -3.72 -11.23
CA VAL A 385 -19.65 -2.55 -10.33
C VAL A 385 -18.77 -2.79 -9.11
N GLY A 386 -17.93 -1.81 -8.79
CA GLY A 386 -16.96 -1.88 -7.70
C GLY A 386 -15.59 -2.43 -8.09
N SER A 387 -15.41 -2.91 -9.35
CA SER A 387 -14.07 -3.26 -9.84
C SER A 387 -13.28 -2.02 -10.19
N SER A 388 -11.96 -2.04 -10.00
CA SER A 388 -11.09 -0.94 -10.37
C SER A 388 -10.32 -1.22 -11.66
N MET A 389 -9.93 -0.13 -12.34
CA MET A 389 -9.11 -0.19 -13.54
C MET A 389 -7.64 -0.33 -13.13
N GLU A 390 -6.87 -1.06 -13.93
CA GLU A 390 -5.45 -1.25 -13.66
C GLU A 390 -4.63 0.01 -13.95
N ARG A 391 -4.98 0.73 -15.03
CA ARG A 391 -4.15 1.81 -15.55
C ARG A 391 -4.96 3.05 -15.88
N ILE A 392 -4.30 4.19 -15.73
CA ILE A 392 -4.74 5.50 -16.21
C ILE A 392 -3.70 5.97 -17.22
N GLN A 393 -4.14 6.39 -18.41
CA GLN A 393 -3.26 6.86 -19.47
C GLN A 393 -3.17 8.40 -19.48
N PRO A 394 -2.20 8.99 -18.75
CA PRO A 394 -2.13 10.45 -18.62
C PRO A 394 -1.39 11.14 -19.77
N SER A 395 -0.75 10.38 -20.64
CA SER A 395 0.05 10.90 -21.77
C SER A 395 -0.06 10.01 -23.00
N ASP A 396 0.53 10.46 -24.10
CA ASP A 396 0.66 9.74 -25.37
C ASP A 396 1.80 8.71 -25.40
N ALA A 397 2.46 8.46 -24.29
CA ALA A 397 3.63 7.58 -24.22
C ALA A 397 3.35 6.13 -24.63
N GLU A 398 2.10 5.67 -24.56
CA GLU A 398 1.63 4.36 -25.05
C GLU A 398 0.70 4.47 -26.27
N GLY A 399 0.64 5.62 -26.96
CA GLY A 399 -0.16 5.91 -28.13
C GLY A 399 -1.14 7.06 -27.92
N GLU A 400 -1.31 7.93 -28.93
CA GLU A 400 -2.18 9.11 -28.85
C GLU A 400 -3.65 8.75 -28.56
N GLU A 401 -4.13 7.65 -29.11
CA GLU A 401 -5.50 7.16 -28.93
C GLU A 401 -5.79 6.71 -27.48
N SER A 402 -4.75 6.44 -26.70
CA SER A 402 -4.86 6.01 -25.29
C SER A 402 -4.97 7.17 -24.31
N VAL A 403 -4.63 8.40 -24.74
CA VAL A 403 -4.60 9.58 -23.85
C VAL A 403 -5.97 9.85 -23.23
N GLY A 404 -6.00 9.90 -21.90
CA GLY A 404 -7.24 10.14 -21.15
C GLY A 404 -8.18 8.95 -21.07
N ASN A 405 -7.69 7.74 -21.33
CA ASN A 405 -8.47 6.52 -21.16
C ASN A 405 -7.98 5.69 -19.97
N TYR A 406 -8.88 4.82 -19.48
CA TYR A 406 -8.56 3.74 -18.56
C TYR A 406 -8.29 2.46 -19.34
N ILE A 407 -7.38 1.63 -18.84
CA ILE A 407 -7.28 0.25 -19.28
C ILE A 407 -8.28 -0.57 -18.47
N ASN A 408 -9.24 -1.14 -19.17
CA ASN A 408 -10.37 -1.89 -18.61
C ASN A 408 -9.96 -3.33 -18.27
N THR A 409 -8.92 -3.46 -17.51
CA THR A 409 -8.47 -4.76 -17.01
C THR A 409 -8.89 -4.84 -15.56
N ARG A 410 -9.83 -5.73 -15.23
CA ARG A 410 -10.07 -6.08 -13.84
C ARG A 410 -8.77 -6.66 -13.30
N ASN A 411 -8.19 -5.98 -12.33
CA ASN A 411 -6.94 -6.39 -11.74
C ASN A 411 -7.07 -6.41 -10.22
N SER A 412 -6.92 -7.57 -9.62
CA SER A 412 -7.14 -7.76 -8.19
C SER A 412 -6.19 -6.97 -7.29
N TRP A 413 -5.03 -6.50 -7.80
CA TRP A 413 -4.13 -5.69 -6.98
C TRP A 413 -4.72 -4.30 -6.71
N THR A 414 -5.40 -3.69 -7.67
CA THR A 414 -6.04 -2.38 -7.48
C THR A 414 -7.19 -2.46 -6.50
N GLU A 415 -8.04 -3.49 -6.63
CA GLU A 415 -9.12 -3.75 -5.68
C GLU A 415 -8.58 -4.04 -4.27
N THR A 416 -7.48 -4.79 -4.18
CA THR A 416 -6.81 -5.07 -2.90
C THR A 416 -6.22 -3.80 -2.28
N ASN A 417 -5.63 -2.91 -3.09
CA ASN A 417 -5.14 -1.62 -2.60
C ASN A 417 -6.27 -0.77 -2.01
N GLY A 418 -7.42 -0.68 -2.69
CA GLY A 418 -8.60 0.02 -2.16
C GLY A 418 -9.07 -0.57 -0.82
N MET A 419 -9.13 -1.91 -0.71
CA MET A 419 -9.44 -2.59 0.56
C MET A 419 -8.43 -2.25 1.66
N LEU A 420 -7.13 -2.28 1.36
CA LEU A 420 -6.07 -1.98 2.33
C LEU A 420 -6.10 -0.52 2.78
N MET A 421 -6.25 0.43 1.86
CA MET A 421 -6.38 1.85 2.21
C MET A 421 -7.60 2.09 3.12
N SER A 422 -8.73 1.45 2.81
CA SER A 422 -9.95 1.57 3.61
C SER A 422 -9.84 0.97 5.02
N LEU A 423 -8.90 0.05 5.25
CA LEU A 423 -8.66 -0.60 6.55
C LEU A 423 -7.56 0.06 7.37
N GLU A 424 -6.49 0.50 6.74
CA GLU A 424 -5.27 0.96 7.42
C GLU A 424 -5.16 2.49 7.49
N LEU A 425 -6.04 3.23 6.80
CA LEU A 425 -6.16 4.68 6.95
C LEU A 425 -7.45 5.03 7.72
N PRO A 426 -7.39 5.99 8.67
CA PRO A 426 -8.62 6.52 9.26
C PRO A 426 -9.38 7.39 8.24
N GLY A 427 -10.70 7.35 8.25
CA GLY A 427 -11.51 8.28 7.46
C GLY A 427 -11.28 9.73 7.87
N ILE A 428 -11.14 9.98 9.18
CA ILE A 428 -10.78 11.29 9.74
C ILE A 428 -9.71 11.09 10.82
N TYR A 429 -8.64 11.86 10.73
CA TYR A 429 -7.64 12.01 11.79
C TYR A 429 -7.86 13.32 12.56
N VAL A 430 -7.79 13.28 13.90
CA VAL A 430 -8.09 14.42 14.75
C VAL A 430 -7.03 14.61 15.84
N GLN A 431 -6.42 15.78 15.93
CA GLN A 431 -5.61 16.22 17.07
C GLN A 431 -6.48 17.08 17.99
N THR A 432 -7.01 16.48 19.02
CA THR A 432 -8.05 17.08 19.87
C THR A 432 -7.57 18.27 20.70
N ASP A 433 -6.31 18.29 21.12
CA ASP A 433 -5.69 19.39 21.87
C ASP A 433 -5.46 20.64 21.01
N LYS A 434 -5.18 20.45 19.73
CA LYS A 434 -5.00 21.56 18.77
C LYS A 434 -6.30 21.95 18.06
N GLY A 435 -7.29 21.06 18.02
CA GLY A 435 -8.50 21.24 17.22
C GLY A 435 -8.22 21.15 15.72
N GLN A 436 -7.16 20.43 15.35
CA GLN A 436 -6.80 20.15 13.98
C GLN A 436 -7.36 18.80 13.56
N PHE A 437 -7.76 18.69 12.30
CA PHE A 437 -8.21 17.43 11.71
C PHE A 437 -7.70 17.32 10.29
N TYR A 438 -7.68 16.09 9.78
CA TYR A 438 -7.41 15.80 8.38
C TYR A 438 -8.37 14.70 7.89
N THR A 439 -8.91 14.86 6.69
CA THR A 439 -9.92 13.95 6.12
C THR A 439 -9.30 13.18 4.97
N PHE A 440 -9.36 11.84 5.06
CA PHE A 440 -8.95 10.93 4.01
C PHE A 440 -10.15 10.34 3.27
N ASP A 441 -11.29 10.16 3.96
CA ASP A 441 -12.53 9.63 3.40
C ASP A 441 -13.27 10.66 2.52
N HIS A 442 -14.20 10.20 1.71
CA HIS A 442 -14.99 10.99 0.77
C HIS A 442 -16.16 11.73 1.43
N ILE A 443 -15.86 12.50 2.45
CA ILE A 443 -16.83 13.32 3.20
C ILE A 443 -16.32 14.75 3.39
N LEU A 444 -17.24 15.68 3.60
CA LEU A 444 -16.89 17.05 3.98
C LEU A 444 -16.86 17.18 5.50
N VAL A 445 -15.79 17.75 6.03
CA VAL A 445 -15.60 17.95 7.47
C VAL A 445 -15.37 19.41 7.78
N SER A 446 -16.01 19.92 8.83
CA SER A 446 -15.74 21.25 9.37
C SER A 446 -15.71 21.25 10.90
N LEU A 447 -14.79 22.03 11.46
CA LEU A 447 -14.72 22.25 12.91
C LEU A 447 -15.81 23.23 13.33
N LEU A 448 -16.71 22.81 14.23
CA LEU A 448 -17.73 23.67 14.80
C LEU A 448 -17.28 24.31 16.13
N ASN A 449 -16.60 23.52 16.97
CA ASN A 449 -16.16 23.98 18.27
C ASN A 449 -14.96 23.17 18.78
N LYS A 450 -14.10 23.81 19.54
CA LYS A 450 -12.99 23.17 20.26
C LYS A 450 -13.16 23.39 21.76
N LYS A 451 -13.12 22.32 22.52
CA LYS A 451 -13.05 22.33 24.01
C LYS A 451 -11.67 21.85 24.44
N GLN A 452 -11.35 21.96 25.72
CA GLN A 452 -10.02 21.60 26.23
C GLN A 452 -9.55 20.17 25.87
N LYS A 453 -10.48 19.20 25.88
CA LYS A 453 -10.18 17.76 25.62
C LYS A 453 -11.06 17.13 24.55
N SER A 454 -11.71 17.93 23.73
CA SER A 454 -12.58 17.42 22.66
C SER A 454 -12.81 18.47 21.59
N VAL A 455 -13.18 18.00 20.40
CA VAL A 455 -13.63 18.82 19.29
C VAL A 455 -15.06 18.45 18.90
N VAL A 456 -15.78 19.40 18.32
CA VAL A 456 -17.09 19.15 17.69
C VAL A 456 -16.91 19.38 16.22
N LEU A 457 -17.21 18.33 15.43
CA LEU A 457 -17.11 18.34 13.98
C LEU A 457 -18.50 18.25 13.36
N ARG A 458 -18.69 18.90 12.22
CA ARG A 458 -19.78 18.66 11.29
C ARG A 458 -19.27 17.79 10.17
N LEU A 459 -19.94 16.68 9.91
CA LEU A 459 -19.61 15.71 8.87
C LEU A 459 -20.75 15.67 7.89
N THR A 460 -20.46 15.90 6.60
CA THR A 460 -21.48 15.86 5.53
C THR A 460 -21.06 14.84 4.49
N ASN A 461 -21.93 13.87 4.23
CA ASN A 461 -21.76 12.89 3.17
C ASN A 461 -22.46 13.40 1.91
N ALA A 462 -21.69 13.93 0.95
CA ALA A 462 -22.21 14.40 -0.33
C ALA A 462 -22.19 13.33 -1.43
N THR A 463 -21.83 12.08 -1.10
CA THR A 463 -21.76 10.98 -2.06
C THR A 463 -23.12 10.32 -2.28
N ALA A 464 -23.22 9.49 -3.32
CA ALA A 464 -24.44 8.71 -3.61
C ALA A 464 -24.63 7.48 -2.71
N TYR A 465 -23.72 7.24 -1.76
CA TYR A 465 -23.69 6.03 -0.92
C TYR A 465 -23.67 6.40 0.56
N ASP A 466 -24.25 5.53 1.39
CA ASP A 466 -24.06 5.64 2.84
C ASP A 466 -22.60 5.45 3.21
N ALA A 467 -22.13 6.21 4.19
CA ALA A 467 -20.76 6.18 4.68
C ALA A 467 -20.69 5.71 6.13
N THR A 468 -19.77 4.79 6.42
CA THR A 468 -19.35 4.43 7.78
C THR A 468 -17.94 4.96 7.98
N VAL A 469 -17.82 6.16 8.55
CA VAL A 469 -16.58 6.92 8.64
C VAL A 469 -15.82 6.57 9.92
N SER A 470 -14.60 6.08 9.80
CA SER A 470 -13.72 5.83 10.94
C SER A 470 -13.03 7.11 11.41
N ILE A 471 -12.87 7.27 12.72
CA ILE A 471 -12.23 8.45 13.32
C ILE A 471 -11.11 8.02 14.26
N PHE A 472 -9.89 8.41 13.93
CA PHE A 472 -8.74 8.28 14.81
C PHE A 472 -8.45 9.62 15.50
N ALA A 473 -8.49 9.63 16.82
CA ALA A 473 -8.29 10.85 17.61
C ALA A 473 -7.21 10.64 18.67
N GLU A 474 -6.30 11.59 18.74
CA GLU A 474 -5.21 11.63 19.72
C GLU A 474 -4.84 13.09 20.05
N THR A 475 -3.87 13.27 20.94
CA THR A 475 -3.23 14.56 21.19
C THR A 475 -2.01 14.74 20.28
N SER A 476 -1.57 15.98 20.11
CA SER A 476 -0.34 16.27 19.34
C SER A 476 0.94 15.71 19.99
N ALA A 477 0.91 15.40 21.27
CA ALA A 477 2.00 14.72 21.97
C ALA A 477 2.02 13.21 21.66
N GLU A 478 0.85 12.57 21.66
CA GLU A 478 0.69 11.15 21.30
C GLU A 478 1.05 10.89 19.83
N ALA A 479 0.77 11.84 18.94
CA ALA A 479 1.10 11.75 17.52
C ALA A 479 2.60 11.54 17.22
N LYS A 480 3.47 11.94 18.16
CA LYS A 480 4.92 11.73 18.03
C LYS A 480 5.37 10.32 18.37
N ASN A 481 4.50 9.51 18.97
CA ASN A 481 4.80 8.12 19.27
C ASN A 481 4.54 7.28 18.01
N PRO A 482 5.48 6.41 17.59
CA PRO A 482 5.23 5.54 16.47
C PRO A 482 4.08 4.58 16.76
N ILE A 483 3.28 4.26 15.74
CA ILE A 483 2.22 3.25 15.82
C ILE A 483 2.65 1.98 15.09
N PRO A 484 2.16 0.80 15.50
CA PRO A 484 2.56 -0.49 14.95
C PRO A 484 2.38 -0.59 13.44
N VAL A 485 3.31 -1.27 12.80
CA VAL A 485 3.28 -1.53 11.34
C VAL A 485 2.11 -2.43 10.97
N ALA A 486 1.74 -3.36 11.84
CA ALA A 486 0.77 -4.40 11.55
C ALA A 486 -0.39 -4.45 12.55
N ALA A 487 -0.60 -3.40 13.33
CA ALA A 487 -1.76 -3.36 14.21
C ALA A 487 -3.00 -3.02 13.40
N PHE A 488 -3.91 -3.97 13.31
CA PHE A 488 -5.28 -3.67 12.92
C PHE A 488 -5.90 -2.83 14.03
N VAL A 489 -6.08 -1.57 13.77
CA VAL A 489 -6.67 -0.63 14.74
C VAL A 489 -8.14 -0.46 14.41
N HIS A 490 -9.01 -0.91 15.30
CA HIS A 490 -10.43 -0.60 15.23
C HIS A 490 -10.65 0.83 15.74
N TRP A 491 -10.77 1.75 14.80
CA TRP A 491 -11.21 3.10 15.14
C TRP A 491 -12.73 3.14 15.31
N PRO A 492 -13.25 3.97 16.23
CA PRO A 492 -14.69 4.18 16.33
C PRO A 492 -15.23 4.80 15.04
N THR A 493 -16.47 4.44 14.68
CA THR A 493 -17.09 4.85 13.44
C THR A 493 -18.35 5.67 13.64
N VAL A 494 -18.74 6.41 12.60
CA VAL A 494 -19.99 7.17 12.49
C VAL A 494 -20.68 6.84 11.17
N ASN A 495 -21.95 6.46 11.24
CA ASN A 495 -22.77 6.25 10.05
C ASN A 495 -23.36 7.58 9.60
N ILE A 496 -23.23 7.90 8.32
CA ILE A 496 -23.74 9.11 7.69
C ILE A 496 -24.45 8.70 6.39
N PRO A 497 -25.78 8.71 6.36
CA PRO A 497 -26.52 8.41 5.14
C PRO A 497 -26.14 9.33 3.99
N SER A 498 -26.36 8.88 2.77
CA SER A 498 -26.17 9.67 1.55
C SER A 498 -26.92 10.99 1.62
N GLY A 499 -26.26 12.11 1.33
CA GLY A 499 -26.83 13.46 1.37
C GLY A 499 -26.99 14.06 2.77
N GLU A 500 -26.73 13.33 3.83
CA GLU A 500 -27.00 13.76 5.20
C GLU A 500 -25.78 14.44 5.87
N THR A 501 -26.10 15.18 6.94
CA THR A 501 -25.11 15.87 7.79
C THR A 501 -25.33 15.48 9.25
N VAL A 502 -24.24 15.11 9.93
CA VAL A 502 -24.24 14.81 11.36
C VAL A 502 -23.27 15.70 12.10
N LYS A 503 -23.53 15.92 13.40
CA LYS A 503 -22.58 16.59 14.30
C LYS A 503 -22.04 15.56 15.29
N VAL A 504 -20.73 15.55 15.48
CA VAL A 504 -20.07 14.62 16.39
C VAL A 504 -19.14 15.35 17.33
N GLN A 505 -19.13 14.95 18.59
CA GLN A 505 -18.11 15.32 19.54
C GLN A 505 -17.11 14.17 19.66
N VAL A 506 -15.82 14.47 19.45
CA VAL A 506 -14.72 13.52 19.55
C VAL A 506 -13.82 13.96 20.69
N ASN A 507 -13.53 13.09 21.64
CA ASN A 507 -12.63 13.40 22.74
C ASN A 507 -11.23 12.79 22.55
N ASN A 508 -10.29 13.18 23.41
CA ASN A 508 -8.89 12.71 23.37
C ASN A 508 -8.69 11.22 23.70
N ARG A 509 -9.75 10.49 24.05
CA ARG A 509 -9.73 9.02 24.19
C ARG A 509 -10.39 8.32 23.01
N GLY A 510 -10.60 9.03 21.90
CA GLY A 510 -11.26 8.49 20.72
C GLY A 510 -12.76 8.21 20.86
N LYS A 511 -13.40 8.57 21.99
CA LYS A 511 -14.85 8.37 22.14
C LYS A 511 -15.62 9.39 21.31
N ILE A 512 -16.59 8.89 20.54
CA ILE A 512 -17.48 9.68 19.70
C ILE A 512 -18.86 9.77 20.36
N LYS A 513 -19.45 10.95 20.30
CA LYS A 513 -20.83 11.21 20.69
C LYS A 513 -21.54 11.96 19.57
N LEU A 514 -22.62 11.38 19.03
CA LEU A 514 -23.52 12.09 18.13
C LEU A 514 -24.22 13.21 18.90
N LEU A 515 -24.31 14.39 18.29
CA LEU A 515 -25.00 15.55 18.81
C LEU A 515 -26.27 15.79 17.96
N LYS A 516 -27.34 16.18 18.64
CA LYS A 516 -28.59 16.55 17.96
C LYS A 516 -28.45 17.88 17.22
#